data_fa79384c9a36b5a95e1d8d011f0dfbbc
#
_entry.id   fa79384c9a36b5a95e1d8d011f0dfbbc
#
_cell.length_a   1.000
_cell.length_b   1.000
_cell.length_c   1.000
_cell.angle_alpha   90.00
_cell.angle_beta   90.00
_cell.angle_gamma   90.00
#
_symmetry.space_group_name_H-M   'P 1'
#
loop_
_entity.id
_entity.type
_entity.pdbx_description
1 polymer ?
#
loop_
_entity_poly.entity_id
_entity_poly.type
_entity_poly.pdbx_seq_one_letter_code
_entity_poly.pdbx_strand_id
1 'polypeptide(L)'
;EHHKKAIVLSGRPYHLDTEINHGIDKMITSYDMVVLSEDAVCHMGKLPRPIRVLDQWSYHSRLYRAADYVCQHDGVEFVQLNSFGCGVDAVTTDQVEEILERSNKLYTLLKIDEVNNLGAVRIRIRSLAAAMEERDKNGIKAIHNLKPYTRAYFTKEMRKDYTLLIPQMSPIHFQYLEVALKACGYNAVVIPTVDKHAIDEGLKYVNNDACYPSLVTLGKMIS
;
A
#
# COMPACT_ATOMS: atom_id res chain seq x y z
N GLU A 1 23.86 -21.09 6.53
CA GLU A 1 25.10 -21.26 5.75
C GLU A 1 24.86 -21.57 4.26
N HIS A 2 23.63 -21.83 3.85
CA HIS A 2 23.25 -21.82 2.45
C HIS A 2 22.67 -20.44 2.12
N HIS A 3 23.28 -19.69 1.20
CA HIS A 3 22.79 -18.40 0.73
C HIS A 3 21.49 -18.57 -0.09
N LYS A 4 20.45 -19.10 0.53
CA LYS A 4 19.14 -19.22 -0.10
C LYS A 4 18.44 -17.86 -0.11
N LYS A 5 17.81 -17.55 -1.22
CA LYS A 5 16.90 -16.40 -1.32
C LYS A 5 15.67 -16.63 -0.46
N ALA A 6 15.14 -15.58 0.12
CA ALA A 6 13.94 -15.64 0.94
C ALA A 6 12.86 -14.70 0.44
N ILE A 7 11.63 -15.09 0.62
CA ILE A 7 10.45 -14.28 0.33
C ILE A 7 9.68 -14.08 1.62
N VAL A 8 9.40 -12.83 1.95
CA VAL A 8 8.40 -12.50 2.97
C VAL A 8 7.03 -12.53 2.30
N LEU A 9 6.26 -13.57 2.59
CA LEU A 9 4.88 -13.71 2.12
C LEU A 9 3.97 -12.99 3.10
N SER A 10 3.27 -11.99 2.61
CA SER A 10 2.51 -11.06 3.42
C SER A 10 1.07 -10.90 2.93
N GLY A 11 0.26 -10.28 3.72
CA GLY A 11 -1.15 -10.02 3.42
C GLY A 11 -1.95 -9.87 4.71
N ARG A 12 -3.24 -10.08 4.63
CA ARG A 12 -4.06 -10.20 5.84
C ARG A 12 -3.78 -11.55 6.52
N PRO A 13 -3.98 -11.67 7.84
CA PRO A 13 -3.63 -12.90 8.57
C PRO A 13 -4.23 -14.18 7.97
N TYR A 14 -5.45 -14.12 7.43
CA TYR A 14 -6.10 -15.27 6.82
C TYR A 14 -5.47 -15.71 5.48
N HIS A 15 -4.67 -14.86 4.82
CA HIS A 15 -3.93 -15.24 3.60
C HIS A 15 -2.85 -16.30 3.83
N LEU A 16 -2.48 -16.57 5.08
CA LEU A 16 -1.55 -17.65 5.42
C LEU A 16 -2.23 -19.03 5.49
N ASP A 17 -3.56 -19.08 5.51
CA ASP A 17 -4.31 -20.32 5.44
C ASP A 17 -4.11 -21.00 4.09
N THR A 18 -3.85 -22.30 4.09
CA THR A 18 -3.50 -23.07 2.89
C THR A 18 -4.63 -23.17 1.87
N GLU A 19 -5.87 -23.15 2.32
CA GLU A 19 -7.05 -23.14 1.45
C GLU A 19 -7.23 -21.80 0.78
N ILE A 20 -6.91 -20.70 1.48
CA ILE A 20 -7.05 -19.33 0.97
C ILE A 20 -5.89 -18.96 0.04
N ASN A 21 -4.67 -19.35 0.38
CA ASN A 21 -3.49 -19.03 -0.45
C ASN A 21 -3.29 -19.98 -1.64
N HIS A 22 -4.11 -21.03 -1.75
CA HIS A 22 -4.07 -22.01 -2.84
C HIS A 22 -2.70 -22.66 -3.08
N GLY A 23 -1.84 -22.74 -2.04
CA GLY A 23 -0.50 -23.33 -2.13
C GLY A 23 0.56 -22.43 -2.77
N ILE A 24 0.37 -21.10 -2.74
CA ILE A 24 1.36 -20.13 -3.23
C ILE A 24 2.69 -20.26 -2.47
N ASP A 25 2.66 -20.53 -1.18
CA ASP A 25 3.83 -20.81 -0.35
C ASP A 25 4.65 -22.00 -0.89
N LYS A 26 3.97 -23.11 -1.26
CA LYS A 26 4.59 -24.29 -1.87
C LYS A 26 5.12 -23.97 -3.28
N MET A 27 4.42 -23.13 -4.02
CA MET A 27 4.89 -22.70 -5.32
C MET A 27 6.18 -21.89 -5.20
N ILE A 28 6.29 -20.96 -4.26
CA ILE A 28 7.50 -20.18 -4.01
C ILE A 28 8.65 -21.11 -3.60
N THR A 29 8.41 -22.05 -2.71
CA THR A 29 9.45 -23.01 -2.29
C THR A 29 9.91 -23.93 -3.41
N SER A 30 9.08 -24.20 -4.43
CA SER A 30 9.47 -24.98 -5.61
C SER A 30 10.53 -24.29 -6.48
N TYR A 31 10.76 -23.00 -6.29
CA TYR A 31 11.85 -22.22 -6.91
C TYR A 31 13.11 -22.10 -6.01
N ASP A 32 13.28 -23.01 -5.05
CA ASP A 32 14.38 -23.04 -4.07
C ASP A 32 14.50 -21.76 -3.22
N MET A 33 13.38 -21.08 -2.98
CA MET A 33 13.28 -19.92 -2.11
C MET A 33 12.67 -20.30 -0.76
N VAL A 34 13.15 -19.66 0.32
CA VAL A 34 12.57 -19.80 1.66
C VAL A 34 11.38 -18.86 1.79
N VAL A 35 10.28 -19.32 2.37
CA VAL A 35 9.12 -18.48 2.66
C VAL A 35 9.08 -18.16 4.15
N LEU A 36 8.99 -16.88 4.46
CA LEU A 36 8.78 -16.34 5.79
C LEU A 36 7.41 -15.64 5.81
N SER A 37 6.63 -15.85 6.84
CA SER A 37 5.39 -15.08 7.02
C SER A 37 5.70 -13.68 7.54
N GLU A 38 4.83 -12.71 7.26
CA GLU A 38 5.04 -11.32 7.67
C GLU A 38 5.09 -11.15 9.20
N ASP A 39 4.32 -11.97 9.95
CA ASP A 39 4.30 -11.94 11.40
C ASP A 39 5.61 -12.46 12.02
N ALA A 40 6.32 -13.36 11.33
CA ALA A 40 7.63 -13.84 11.78
C ALA A 40 8.70 -12.74 11.77
N VAL A 41 8.57 -11.71 10.94
CA VAL A 41 9.61 -10.69 10.71
C VAL A 41 9.21 -9.27 11.09
N CYS A 42 7.92 -8.96 11.15
CA CYS A 42 7.44 -7.59 11.34
C CYS A 42 7.89 -6.94 12.66
N HIS A 43 8.14 -7.74 13.70
CA HIS A 43 8.62 -7.23 15.00
C HIS A 43 10.08 -6.77 14.96
N MET A 44 10.85 -7.18 13.96
CA MET A 44 12.25 -6.80 13.74
C MET A 44 12.39 -5.53 12.90
N GLY A 45 11.37 -5.14 12.14
CA GLY A 45 11.37 -3.92 11.35
C GLY A 45 11.31 -2.65 12.22
N LYS A 46 12.12 -1.65 11.87
CA LYS A 46 12.27 -0.37 12.59
C LYS A 46 11.90 0.81 11.69
N LEU A 47 10.80 0.67 10.97
CA LEU A 47 10.37 1.67 9.98
C LEU A 47 10.34 3.09 10.57
N PRO A 48 11.09 4.04 9.98
CA PRO A 48 11.07 5.44 10.43
C PRO A 48 9.68 6.06 10.17
N ARG A 49 9.19 6.81 11.16
CA ARG A 49 7.88 7.46 11.12
C ARG A 49 8.03 8.99 11.18
N PRO A 50 7.08 9.74 10.62
CA PRO A 50 5.86 9.30 9.95
C PRO A 50 6.10 8.69 8.57
N ILE A 51 5.21 7.80 8.14
CA ILE A 51 5.06 7.36 6.75
C ILE A 51 4.02 8.24 6.03
N ARG A 52 3.86 8.09 4.72
CA ARG A 52 2.93 8.93 3.93
C ARG A 52 1.49 8.75 4.40
N VAL A 53 1.05 7.52 4.61
CA VAL A 53 -0.30 7.20 5.03
C VAL A 53 -0.51 7.36 6.54
N LEU A 54 -1.76 7.40 6.97
CA LEU A 54 -2.12 7.35 8.37
C LEU A 54 -1.99 5.92 8.88
N ASP A 55 -0.98 5.70 9.73
CA ASP A 55 -0.64 4.38 10.27
C ASP A 55 -1.39 4.12 11.59
N GLN A 56 -2.63 3.64 11.47
CA GLN A 56 -3.53 3.43 12.59
C GLN A 56 -4.07 2.00 12.74
N TRP A 57 -3.93 1.16 11.69
CA TRP A 57 -4.39 -0.21 11.73
C TRP A 57 -3.24 -1.20 11.97
N SER A 58 -3.39 -2.07 12.97
CA SER A 58 -2.34 -2.97 13.40
C SER A 58 -1.85 -3.92 12.31
N TYR A 59 -2.74 -4.52 11.53
CA TYR A 59 -2.34 -5.43 10.45
C TYR A 59 -1.60 -4.73 9.32
N HIS A 60 -2.04 -3.55 8.92
CA HIS A 60 -1.37 -2.75 7.89
C HIS A 60 0.00 -2.26 8.40
N SER A 61 0.06 -1.82 9.65
CA SER A 61 1.32 -1.45 10.31
C SER A 61 2.34 -2.60 10.35
N ARG A 62 1.87 -3.85 10.49
CA ARG A 62 2.73 -5.04 10.40
C ARG A 62 3.32 -5.21 9.01
N LEU A 63 2.54 -4.99 7.94
CA LEU A 63 3.01 -5.05 6.55
C LEU A 63 4.11 -4.01 6.30
N TYR A 64 3.93 -2.78 6.76
CA TYR A 64 4.95 -1.73 6.63
C TYR A 64 6.24 -2.07 7.37
N ARG A 65 6.15 -2.65 8.55
CA ARG A 65 7.34 -3.12 9.31
C ARG A 65 8.01 -4.32 8.63
N ALA A 66 7.23 -5.25 8.11
CA ALA A 66 7.79 -6.38 7.37
C ALA A 66 8.49 -5.93 6.08
N ALA A 67 7.94 -4.93 5.37
CA ALA A 67 8.60 -4.30 4.23
C ALA A 67 9.93 -3.64 4.64
N ASP A 68 9.96 -2.91 5.75
CA ASP A 68 11.17 -2.32 6.29
C ASP A 68 12.22 -3.39 6.65
N TYR A 69 11.81 -4.51 7.25
CA TYR A 69 12.69 -5.65 7.49
C TYR A 69 13.34 -6.13 6.19
N VAL A 70 12.56 -6.30 5.12
CA VAL A 70 13.06 -6.69 3.81
C VAL A 70 14.07 -5.67 3.27
N CYS A 71 13.81 -4.38 3.47
CA CYS A 71 14.73 -3.31 3.07
C CYS A 71 16.10 -3.40 3.75
N GLN A 72 16.17 -3.97 4.94
CA GLN A 72 17.41 -4.08 5.73
C GLN A 72 18.19 -5.37 5.48
N HIS A 73 17.63 -6.33 4.71
CA HIS A 73 18.22 -7.64 4.53
C HIS A 73 18.41 -7.96 3.03
N ASP A 74 19.66 -8.16 2.62
CA ASP A 74 19.95 -8.63 1.26
C ASP A 74 19.46 -10.07 1.06
N GLY A 75 19.08 -10.40 -0.18
CA GLY A 75 18.59 -11.73 -0.53
C GLY A 75 17.16 -12.04 -0.05
N VAL A 76 16.47 -11.07 0.53
CA VAL A 76 15.05 -11.16 0.96
C VAL A 76 14.21 -10.20 0.13
N GLU A 77 13.13 -10.69 -0.48
CA GLU A 77 12.19 -9.89 -1.26
C GLU A 77 10.76 -10.05 -0.73
N PHE A 78 9.83 -9.23 -1.22
CA PHE A 78 8.49 -9.10 -0.66
C PHE A 78 7.41 -9.52 -1.66
N VAL A 79 6.53 -10.43 -1.23
CA VAL A 79 5.34 -10.83 -1.97
C VAL A 79 4.12 -10.55 -1.11
N GLN A 80 3.19 -9.78 -1.63
CA GLN A 80 1.94 -9.45 -0.94
C GLN A 80 0.75 -10.12 -1.62
N LEU A 81 -0.06 -10.81 -0.82
CA LEU A 81 -1.36 -11.34 -1.23
C LEU A 81 -2.44 -10.30 -0.97
N ASN A 82 -3.31 -10.11 -1.94
CA ASN A 82 -4.47 -9.23 -1.85
C ASN A 82 -5.68 -9.92 -2.46
N SER A 83 -6.82 -9.96 -1.75
CA SER A 83 -8.01 -10.70 -2.19
C SER A 83 -9.15 -9.82 -2.70
N PHE A 84 -9.25 -8.57 -2.28
CA PHE A 84 -10.37 -7.69 -2.63
C PHE A 84 -9.90 -6.28 -2.96
N GLY A 85 -10.67 -5.59 -3.81
CA GLY A 85 -10.53 -4.16 -4.05
C GLY A 85 -11.03 -3.34 -2.85
N CYS A 86 -10.40 -3.49 -1.69
CA CYS A 86 -10.68 -2.68 -0.51
C CYS A 86 -9.84 -1.42 -0.54
N GLY A 87 -10.45 -0.25 -0.35
CA GLY A 87 -9.73 1.03 -0.36
C GLY A 87 -8.56 1.09 0.62
N VAL A 88 -8.68 0.44 1.77
CA VAL A 88 -7.59 0.36 2.76
C VAL A 88 -6.44 -0.51 2.25
N ASP A 89 -6.74 -1.62 1.57
CA ASP A 89 -5.70 -2.49 0.99
C ASP A 89 -5.01 -1.81 -0.19
N ALA A 90 -5.73 -1.05 -1.01
CA ALA A 90 -5.13 -0.25 -2.09
C ALA A 90 -4.11 0.76 -1.54
N VAL A 91 -4.49 1.51 -0.49
CA VAL A 91 -3.56 2.44 0.18
C VAL A 91 -2.37 1.71 0.81
N THR A 92 -2.60 0.51 1.34
CA THR A 92 -1.54 -0.29 1.97
C THR A 92 -0.55 -0.81 0.95
N THR A 93 -1.03 -1.31 -0.19
CA THR A 93 -0.16 -1.80 -1.28
C THR A 93 0.72 -0.69 -1.81
N ASP A 94 0.18 0.49 -2.08
CA ASP A 94 0.94 1.65 -2.55
C ASP A 94 2.02 2.08 -1.53
N GLN A 95 1.67 2.07 -0.24
CA GLN A 95 2.65 2.44 0.80
C GLN A 95 3.75 1.38 0.97
N VAL A 96 3.43 0.09 0.87
CA VAL A 96 4.42 -1.00 0.90
C VAL A 96 5.35 -0.89 -0.31
N GLU A 97 4.80 -0.68 -1.50
CA GLU A 97 5.56 -0.48 -2.73
C GLU A 97 6.53 0.70 -2.60
N GLU A 98 6.06 1.85 -2.11
CA GLU A 98 6.92 3.02 -1.87
C GLU A 98 8.07 2.71 -0.90
N ILE A 99 7.83 1.97 0.18
CA ILE A 99 8.88 1.59 1.14
C ILE A 99 9.94 0.73 0.44
N LEU A 100 9.51 -0.27 -0.33
CA LEU A 100 10.40 -1.21 -1.01
C LEU A 100 11.18 -0.55 -2.16
N GLU A 101 10.52 0.24 -3.00
CA GLU A 101 11.15 0.97 -4.11
C GLU A 101 12.24 1.93 -3.62
N ARG A 102 11.97 2.68 -2.55
CA ARG A 102 12.95 3.60 -1.94
C ARG A 102 14.21 2.88 -1.45
N SER A 103 14.12 1.59 -1.20
CA SER A 103 15.24 0.73 -0.83
C SER A 103 15.76 -0.11 -2.00
N ASN A 104 15.28 0.14 -3.21
CA ASN A 104 15.65 -0.64 -4.39
C ASN A 104 15.37 -2.15 -4.22
N LYS A 105 14.25 -2.49 -3.56
CA LYS A 105 13.75 -3.86 -3.38
C LYS A 105 12.66 -4.19 -4.39
N LEU A 106 12.51 -5.48 -4.70
CA LEU A 106 11.45 -5.96 -5.57
C LEU A 106 10.14 -6.10 -4.77
N TYR A 107 9.07 -5.65 -5.39
CA TYR A 107 7.71 -5.84 -4.87
C TYR A 107 6.87 -6.66 -5.83
N THR A 108 6.18 -7.66 -5.32
CA THR A 108 5.27 -8.48 -6.12
C THR A 108 3.92 -8.58 -5.43
N LEU A 109 2.92 -7.95 -6.04
CA LEU A 109 1.53 -8.05 -5.61
C LEU A 109 0.84 -9.20 -6.34
N LEU A 110 0.26 -10.13 -5.59
CA LEU A 110 -0.53 -11.24 -6.10
C LEU A 110 -1.97 -11.08 -5.69
N LYS A 111 -2.85 -10.92 -6.66
CA LYS A 111 -4.29 -10.95 -6.43
C LYS A 111 -4.75 -12.39 -6.40
N ILE A 112 -5.38 -12.76 -5.29
CA ILE A 112 -6.04 -14.04 -5.12
C ILE A 112 -7.54 -13.82 -5.08
N ASP A 113 -8.27 -14.69 -5.75
CA ASP A 113 -9.73 -14.69 -5.81
C ASP A 113 -10.29 -16.09 -5.50
N GLU A 114 -11.59 -16.24 -5.59
CA GLU A 114 -12.27 -17.51 -5.37
C GLU A 114 -11.95 -18.57 -6.46
N VAL A 115 -11.44 -18.10 -7.59
CA VAL A 115 -11.08 -18.98 -8.71
C VAL A 115 -9.63 -19.42 -8.54
N ASN A 116 -9.43 -20.70 -8.35
CA ASN A 116 -8.10 -21.32 -8.18
C ASN A 116 -7.28 -21.31 -9.49
N ASN A 117 -7.08 -20.14 -10.09
CA ASN A 117 -6.27 -19.97 -11.30
C ASN A 117 -4.86 -19.50 -10.95
N LEU A 118 -3.99 -20.42 -10.65
CA LEU A 118 -2.59 -20.15 -10.32
C LEU A 118 -1.70 -19.84 -11.54
N GLY A 119 -2.22 -19.80 -12.74
CA GLY A 119 -1.44 -19.53 -13.96
C GLY A 119 -0.74 -18.15 -13.90
N ALA A 120 -1.50 -17.11 -13.64
CA ALA A 120 -0.97 -15.74 -13.52
C ALA A 120 0.01 -15.60 -12.32
N VAL A 121 -0.33 -16.24 -11.19
CA VAL A 121 0.53 -16.27 -10.00
C VAL A 121 1.88 -16.92 -10.33
N ARG A 122 1.86 -18.06 -11.01
CA ARG A 122 3.08 -18.78 -11.41
C ARG A 122 3.98 -17.94 -12.32
N ILE A 123 3.40 -17.22 -13.27
CA ILE A 123 4.16 -16.30 -14.14
C ILE A 123 4.83 -15.20 -13.30
N ARG A 124 4.10 -14.57 -12.37
CA ARG A 124 4.65 -13.50 -11.52
C ARG A 124 5.76 -14.00 -10.59
N ILE A 125 5.59 -15.17 -9.96
CA ILE A 125 6.63 -15.76 -9.10
C ILE A 125 7.86 -16.13 -9.93
N ARG A 126 7.68 -16.69 -11.13
CA ARG A 126 8.79 -16.98 -12.03
C ARG A 126 9.54 -15.72 -12.46
N SER A 127 8.81 -14.66 -12.78
CA SER A 127 9.41 -13.36 -13.12
C SER A 127 10.17 -12.76 -11.95
N LEU A 128 9.63 -12.87 -10.72
CA LEU A 128 10.33 -12.44 -9.51
C LEU A 128 11.64 -13.21 -9.33
N ALA A 129 11.62 -14.54 -9.43
CA ALA A 129 12.81 -15.37 -9.30
C ALA A 129 13.89 -14.98 -10.34
N ALA A 130 13.50 -14.78 -11.60
CA ALA A 130 14.39 -14.34 -12.66
C ALA A 130 14.97 -12.94 -12.39
N ALA A 131 14.13 -11.99 -11.93
CA ALA A 131 14.57 -10.65 -11.57
C ALA A 131 15.57 -10.66 -10.40
N MET A 132 15.34 -11.51 -9.39
CA MET A 132 16.28 -11.67 -8.28
C MET A 132 17.66 -12.21 -8.76
N GLU A 133 17.65 -13.17 -9.69
CA GLU A 133 18.90 -13.70 -10.28
C GLU A 133 19.64 -12.65 -11.10
N GLU A 134 18.92 -11.89 -11.90
CA GLU A 134 19.51 -10.83 -12.74
C GLU A 134 20.10 -9.72 -11.87
N ARG A 135 19.42 -9.32 -10.80
CA ARG A 135 19.94 -8.34 -9.83
C ARG A 135 21.22 -8.81 -9.16
N ASP A 136 21.31 -10.07 -8.78
CA ASP A 136 22.52 -10.65 -8.20
C ASP A 136 23.69 -10.63 -9.19
N LYS A 137 23.42 -11.03 -10.45
CA LYS A 137 24.45 -11.00 -11.53
C LYS A 137 24.97 -9.58 -11.80
N ASN A 138 24.08 -8.59 -11.69
CA ASN A 138 24.43 -7.17 -11.91
C ASN A 138 24.94 -6.48 -10.63
N GLY A 139 25.05 -7.18 -9.51
CA GLY A 139 25.53 -6.62 -8.24
C GLY A 139 24.62 -5.54 -7.65
N ILE A 140 23.32 -5.55 -7.99
CA ILE A 140 22.35 -4.58 -7.50
C ILE A 140 22.02 -4.88 -6.04
N LYS A 141 22.34 -3.95 -5.15
CA LYS A 141 22.12 -4.09 -3.72
C LYS A 141 20.95 -3.21 -3.24
N ALA A 142 20.40 -3.57 -2.09
CA ALA A 142 19.44 -2.76 -1.38
C ALA A 142 20.09 -1.45 -0.90
N ILE A 143 19.27 -0.39 -0.87
CA ILE A 143 19.63 0.90 -0.28
C ILE A 143 19.08 0.89 1.14
N HIS A 144 19.96 0.88 2.12
CA HIS A 144 19.59 0.96 3.53
C HIS A 144 19.42 2.43 3.96
N ASN A 145 18.79 2.67 5.12
CA ASN A 145 18.56 4.00 5.72
C ASN A 145 17.39 4.79 5.11
N LEU A 146 16.21 4.21 5.14
CA LEU A 146 14.97 4.94 4.85
C LEU A 146 14.80 6.14 5.79
N LYS A 147 14.47 7.30 5.21
CA LYS A 147 14.14 8.50 5.97
C LYS A 147 12.63 8.57 6.23
N PRO A 148 12.20 9.18 7.36
CA PRO A 148 10.79 9.46 7.60
C PRO A 148 10.19 10.29 6.47
N TYR A 149 8.89 10.13 6.23
CA TYR A 149 8.18 11.00 5.31
C TYR A 149 8.01 12.40 5.91
N THR A 150 8.31 13.44 5.15
CA THR A 150 8.10 14.82 5.59
C THR A 150 6.66 15.22 5.33
N ARG A 151 5.85 15.33 6.40
CA ARG A 151 4.46 15.79 6.30
C ARG A 151 4.39 17.31 6.33
N ALA A 152 3.54 17.87 5.47
CA ALA A 152 3.06 19.21 5.63
C ALA A 152 1.98 19.23 6.72
N TYR A 153 2.21 19.98 7.80
CA TYR A 153 1.23 20.16 8.88
C TYR A 153 0.45 21.43 8.65
N PHE A 154 -0.86 21.37 8.83
CA PHE A 154 -1.72 22.55 8.77
C PHE A 154 -1.48 23.40 10.02
N THR A 155 -1.02 24.65 9.83
CA THR A 155 -0.74 25.60 10.91
C THR A 155 -1.85 26.62 11.07
N LYS A 156 -1.83 27.37 12.18
CA LYS A 156 -2.83 28.40 12.43
C LYS A 156 -2.78 29.54 11.39
N GLU A 157 -1.62 29.84 10.88
CA GLU A 157 -1.37 30.87 9.85
C GLU A 157 -2.02 30.48 8.52
N MET A 158 -1.99 29.21 8.17
CA MET A 158 -2.60 28.67 6.95
C MET A 158 -4.12 28.85 6.87
N ARG A 159 -4.80 29.14 7.98
CA ARG A 159 -6.26 29.38 7.98
C ARG A 159 -6.71 30.46 7.02
N LYS A 160 -5.88 31.48 6.79
CA LYS A 160 -6.21 32.62 5.94
C LYS A 160 -5.94 32.37 4.46
N ASP A 161 -4.87 31.61 4.18
CA ASP A 161 -4.34 31.49 2.83
C ASP A 161 -4.72 30.17 2.14
N TYR A 162 -5.16 29.17 2.90
CA TYR A 162 -5.52 27.85 2.40
C TYR A 162 -7.02 27.61 2.44
N THR A 163 -7.54 27.01 1.39
CA THR A 163 -8.92 26.53 1.32
C THR A 163 -9.00 25.06 1.73
N LEU A 164 -9.84 24.73 2.70
CA LEU A 164 -10.16 23.36 3.08
C LEU A 164 -11.24 22.83 2.13
N LEU A 165 -10.88 21.90 1.26
CA LEU A 165 -11.81 21.18 0.41
C LEU A 165 -12.39 20.01 1.20
N ILE A 166 -13.71 19.95 1.30
CA ILE A 166 -14.42 18.95 2.09
C ILE A 166 -15.33 18.14 1.15
N PRO A 167 -15.01 16.86 0.88
CA PRO A 167 -15.89 16.03 0.07
C PRO A 167 -17.21 15.77 0.81
N GLN A 168 -18.33 16.01 0.15
CA GLN A 168 -19.64 15.83 0.73
C GLN A 168 -19.98 14.35 0.95
N MET A 169 -20.21 13.95 2.19
CA MET A 169 -20.66 12.60 2.54
C MET A 169 -22.10 12.56 3.03
N SER A 170 -22.61 13.69 3.57
CA SER A 170 -23.98 13.82 4.04
C SER A 170 -24.45 15.26 3.83
N PRO A 171 -25.39 15.52 2.93
CA PRO A 171 -25.74 16.87 2.48
C PRO A 171 -26.06 17.84 3.62
N ILE A 172 -26.94 17.45 4.53
CA ILE A 172 -27.37 18.32 5.64
C ILE A 172 -26.24 18.59 6.62
N HIS A 173 -25.54 17.53 7.07
CA HIS A 173 -24.48 17.66 8.07
C HIS A 173 -23.29 18.47 7.55
N PHE A 174 -22.92 18.30 6.28
CA PHE A 174 -21.79 18.97 5.70
C PHE A 174 -22.05 20.46 5.43
N GLN A 175 -23.29 20.87 5.17
CA GLN A 175 -23.66 22.28 5.13
C GLN A 175 -23.46 22.95 6.48
N TYR A 176 -23.88 22.32 7.59
CA TYR A 176 -23.62 22.85 8.93
C TYR A 176 -22.12 22.87 9.26
N LEU A 177 -21.38 21.83 8.86
CA LEU A 177 -19.93 21.76 9.06
C LEU A 177 -19.22 22.91 8.35
N GLU A 178 -19.60 23.21 7.10
CA GLU A 178 -19.06 24.33 6.35
C GLU A 178 -19.27 25.65 7.06
N VAL A 179 -20.49 25.92 7.51
CA VAL A 179 -20.83 27.14 8.25
C VAL A 179 -20.05 27.24 9.56
N ALA A 180 -19.94 26.14 10.31
CA ALA A 180 -19.20 26.10 11.57
C ALA A 180 -17.72 26.37 11.36
N LEU A 181 -17.10 25.77 10.35
CA LEU A 181 -15.69 26.00 10.02
C LEU A 181 -15.43 27.45 9.60
N LYS A 182 -16.31 28.02 8.76
CA LYS A 182 -16.23 29.43 8.37
C LYS A 182 -16.38 30.36 9.58
N ALA A 183 -17.27 30.08 10.51
CA ALA A 183 -17.43 30.83 11.76
C ALA A 183 -16.17 30.72 12.66
N CYS A 184 -15.42 29.62 12.58
CA CYS A 184 -14.14 29.46 13.26
C CYS A 184 -12.95 30.10 12.51
N GLY A 185 -13.19 30.81 11.41
CA GLY A 185 -12.16 31.51 10.66
C GLY A 185 -11.39 30.65 9.67
N TYR A 186 -11.93 29.51 9.25
CA TYR A 186 -11.36 28.71 8.16
C TYR A 186 -12.01 29.08 6.83
N ASN A 187 -11.23 29.09 5.76
CA ASN A 187 -11.77 29.12 4.42
C ASN A 187 -12.12 27.67 4.02
N ALA A 188 -13.38 27.27 4.22
CA ALA A 188 -13.85 25.92 3.98
C ALA A 188 -14.89 25.90 2.85
N VAL A 189 -14.79 24.92 1.97
CA VAL A 189 -15.72 24.69 0.85
C VAL A 189 -16.12 23.22 0.84
N VAL A 190 -17.42 22.96 0.98
CA VAL A 190 -17.97 21.62 0.76
C VAL A 190 -18.14 21.42 -0.74
N ILE A 191 -17.43 20.43 -1.29
CA ILE A 191 -17.48 20.10 -2.71
C ILE A 191 -18.87 19.52 -3.04
N PRO A 192 -19.58 20.03 -4.04
CA PRO A 192 -20.94 19.61 -4.36
C PRO A 192 -21.00 18.14 -4.86
N THR A 193 -22.20 17.67 -5.11
CA THR A 193 -22.46 16.29 -5.56
C THR A 193 -21.77 15.97 -6.89
N VAL A 194 -21.44 14.70 -7.04
CA VAL A 194 -20.65 14.12 -8.13
C VAL A 194 -21.37 14.18 -9.46
N ASP A 195 -20.63 14.49 -10.49
CA ASP A 195 -20.99 14.23 -11.87
C ASP A 195 -20.10 13.14 -12.51
N LYS A 196 -20.37 12.80 -13.75
CA LYS A 196 -19.58 11.81 -14.50
C LYS A 196 -18.13 12.26 -14.69
N HIS A 197 -17.89 13.57 -14.80
CA HIS A 197 -16.54 14.12 -14.98
C HIS A 197 -15.64 13.79 -13.78
N ALA A 198 -16.15 13.91 -12.56
CA ALA A 198 -15.40 13.52 -11.36
C ALA A 198 -15.01 12.03 -11.35
N ILE A 199 -15.90 11.15 -11.86
CA ILE A 199 -15.60 9.72 -11.98
C ILE A 199 -14.47 9.51 -13.00
N ASP A 200 -14.57 10.13 -14.17
CA ASP A 200 -13.59 10.02 -15.24
C ASP A 200 -12.20 10.55 -14.80
N GLU A 201 -12.16 11.63 -14.02
CA GLU A 201 -10.92 12.14 -13.43
C GLU A 201 -10.36 11.18 -12.35
N GLY A 202 -11.22 10.66 -11.47
CA GLY A 202 -10.80 9.68 -10.47
C GLY A 202 -10.14 8.45 -11.08
N LEU A 203 -10.68 7.94 -12.18
CA LEU A 203 -10.12 6.78 -12.90
C LEU A 203 -8.70 7.00 -13.44
N LYS A 204 -8.29 8.25 -13.67
CA LYS A 204 -6.95 8.56 -14.17
C LYS A 204 -5.87 8.49 -13.08
N TYR A 205 -6.23 8.79 -11.84
CA TYR A 205 -5.25 9.03 -10.76
C TYR A 205 -5.38 8.10 -9.57
N VAL A 206 -6.53 7.43 -9.42
CA VAL A 206 -6.76 6.53 -8.31
C VAL A 206 -6.31 5.11 -8.66
N ASN A 207 -5.66 4.44 -7.72
CA ASN A 207 -5.31 3.04 -7.85
C ASN A 207 -6.58 2.21 -8.19
N ASN A 208 -6.48 1.34 -9.19
CA ASN A 208 -7.60 0.52 -9.68
C ASN A 208 -8.18 -0.44 -8.63
N ASP A 209 -7.46 -0.69 -7.54
CA ASP A 209 -7.92 -1.52 -6.43
C ASP A 209 -8.65 -0.71 -5.35
N ALA A 210 -8.70 0.61 -5.47
CA ALA A 210 -9.48 1.46 -4.59
C ALA A 210 -10.98 1.23 -4.79
N CYS A 211 -11.73 1.31 -3.69
CA CYS A 211 -13.19 1.20 -3.74
C CYS A 211 -13.82 2.38 -4.49
N TYR A 212 -15.00 2.15 -5.08
CA TYR A 212 -15.71 3.18 -5.84
C TYR A 212 -15.93 4.50 -5.08
N PRO A 213 -16.31 4.52 -3.79
CA PRO A 213 -16.39 5.76 -3.02
C PRO A 213 -15.07 6.54 -2.96
N SER A 214 -13.94 5.85 -2.84
CA SER A 214 -12.62 6.46 -2.82
C SER A 214 -12.30 7.14 -4.15
N LEU A 215 -12.54 6.43 -5.25
CA LEU A 215 -12.39 6.93 -6.63
C LEU A 215 -13.22 8.20 -6.86
N VAL A 216 -14.50 8.15 -6.49
CA VAL A 216 -15.42 9.28 -6.62
C VAL A 216 -14.97 10.47 -5.78
N THR A 217 -14.56 10.24 -4.54
CA THR A 217 -14.12 11.31 -3.62
C THR A 217 -12.88 12.01 -4.13
N LEU A 218 -11.87 11.25 -4.57
CA LEU A 218 -10.65 11.81 -5.12
C LEU A 218 -10.88 12.51 -6.46
N GLY A 219 -11.70 11.94 -7.33
CA GLY A 219 -12.06 12.57 -8.57
C GLY A 219 -12.73 13.93 -8.39
N LYS A 220 -13.60 14.07 -7.37
CA LYS A 220 -14.18 15.34 -6.99
C LYS A 220 -13.17 16.40 -6.53
N MET A 221 -12.11 15.96 -5.86
CA MET A 221 -11.07 16.88 -5.39
C MET A 221 -10.17 17.36 -6.52
N ILE A 222 -10.08 16.59 -7.60
CA ILE A 222 -9.21 16.87 -8.74
C ILE A 222 -9.94 17.67 -9.82
N SER A 223 -11.24 17.42 -10.02
CA SER A 223 -12.10 18.11 -11.00
C SER A 223 -12.46 19.52 -10.53
#